data_f7c2aa4038513c8edc4e2aaf06d47be9
#
_entry.id   f7c2aa4038513c8edc4e2aaf06d47be9
#
_cell.length_a   1.000
_cell.length_b   1.000
_cell.length_c   1.000
_cell.angle_alpha   90.00
_cell.angle_beta   90.00
_cell.angle_gamma   90.00
#
_symmetry.space_group_name_H-M   'P 1'
#
loop_
_entity.id
_entity.type
_entity.pdbx_description
1 polymer ?
#
loop_
_entity_poly.entity_id
_entity_poly.type
_entity_poly.pdbx_seq_one_letter_code
_entity_poly.pdbx_strand_id
1 'polypeptide(L)'
;MEKSKSIYDFLKKNAAEDHISFHMPGHKARRQLYAECGYADLLNDAIRYDITEIPGADALYHPKTTLRAVMDNYAELYGVRHTELLVNGASAGIIAAILACVPVGGKLILGRNSHHAAFSALRLGGINPVYIQPETDAKYNLAAEISAYALEEACKANPDASAVLITSPNYCGMMSDISLLTETAHDYGMALIVDQAHGAHLRFFDYDAKAAREEGAFVPHISHAAETLGADIVINSTHKTLLSFTGSSILNICGDSIDINAVSDVLRMLQTTSPSYLLMASLDINEKIMRERGREIIKSWKTDLDYFYKEAVKISGLSVVQGGGAKGSGSGDEECFPLYRYREGPDVTKINISMAELGLSGERLEHELRYKGIIGEMVHGEYLLLMTGAGNVRGDYDRLLAALRDISASYGISHTEYRPPRSFEAPRPEASDVPTSGELVPLYASDGRVLYDPIITYPPGTPIVCPGEIMSMEVIGYIQNLLSEGNRISGVDEEGMIKVGV
;
A
#
# COMPACT_ATOMS: atom_id res chain seq x y z
N MET A 1 -21.00 22.54 7.70
CA MET A 1 -19.60 22.88 7.33
C MET A 1 -19.63 23.96 6.25
N GLU A 2 -19.02 25.11 6.51
CA GLU A 2 -18.87 26.15 5.49
C GLU A 2 -17.92 25.60 4.39
N LYS A 3 -18.38 25.55 3.15
CA LYS A 3 -17.54 25.09 2.05
C LYS A 3 -16.35 26.03 1.90
N SER A 4 -15.13 25.54 2.08
CA SER A 4 -13.91 26.30 1.77
C SER A 4 -13.99 26.79 0.33
N LYS A 5 -13.70 28.05 0.10
CA LYS A 5 -13.76 28.66 -1.23
C LYS A 5 -12.49 28.41 -2.05
N SER A 6 -11.42 27.91 -1.41
CA SER A 6 -10.15 27.59 -2.08
C SER A 6 -9.43 26.44 -1.40
N ILE A 7 -8.55 25.76 -2.15
CA ILE A 7 -7.65 24.72 -1.60
C ILE A 7 -6.76 25.30 -0.51
N TYR A 8 -6.25 26.52 -0.69
CA TYR A 8 -5.40 27.22 0.28
C TYR A 8 -6.13 27.43 1.61
N ASP A 9 -7.40 27.92 1.57
CA ASP A 9 -8.19 28.15 2.79
C ASP A 9 -8.45 26.83 3.54
N PHE A 10 -8.74 25.75 2.80
CA PHE A 10 -8.87 24.41 3.36
C PHE A 10 -7.58 23.96 4.06
N LEU A 11 -6.43 24.05 3.37
CA LEU A 11 -5.12 23.65 3.93
C LEU A 11 -4.76 24.45 5.16
N LYS A 12 -4.99 25.78 5.13
CA LYS A 12 -4.74 26.67 6.26
C LYS A 12 -5.60 26.29 7.47
N LYS A 13 -6.88 26.00 7.27
CA LYS A 13 -7.79 25.56 8.31
C LYS A 13 -7.37 24.21 8.87
N ASN A 14 -7.14 23.22 8.01
CA ASN A 14 -6.69 21.89 8.41
C ASN A 14 -5.38 21.90 9.19
N ALA A 15 -4.41 22.75 8.78
CA ALA A 15 -3.14 22.90 9.47
C ALA A 15 -3.27 23.57 10.85
N ALA A 16 -4.35 24.31 11.10
CA ALA A 16 -4.62 24.95 12.39
C ALA A 16 -5.37 24.03 13.38
N GLU A 17 -5.94 22.92 12.89
CA GLU A 17 -6.64 21.96 13.74
C GLU A 17 -5.64 21.08 14.51
N ASP A 18 -5.89 20.89 15.81
CA ASP A 18 -5.09 19.98 16.66
C ASP A 18 -5.57 18.55 16.48
N HIS A 19 -5.07 17.88 15.43
CA HIS A 19 -5.36 16.46 15.19
C HIS A 19 -4.09 15.62 15.09
N ILE A 20 -4.20 14.34 15.43
CA ILE A 20 -3.17 13.34 15.21
C ILE A 20 -3.52 12.53 13.99
N SER A 21 -2.57 12.39 13.08
CA SER A 21 -2.72 11.66 11.84
C SER A 21 -2.20 10.23 11.95
N PHE A 22 -3.11 9.28 11.86
CA PHE A 22 -2.84 7.89 11.51
C PHE A 22 -3.22 7.60 10.04
N HIS A 23 -3.14 8.63 9.22
CA HIS A 23 -3.36 8.67 7.79
C HIS A 23 -2.07 9.08 7.08
N MET A 24 -1.91 8.75 5.80
CA MET A 24 -0.79 9.27 4.99
C MET A 24 -0.78 10.80 4.97
N PRO A 25 0.36 11.47 4.84
CA PRO A 25 1.70 10.94 4.59
C PRO A 25 2.46 10.53 5.86
N GLY A 26 3.54 9.76 5.66
CA GLY A 26 4.33 9.18 6.77
C GLY A 26 5.09 10.17 7.64
N HIS A 27 5.40 11.36 7.13
CA HIS A 27 6.09 12.42 7.91
C HIS A 27 5.20 13.06 9.01
N LYS A 28 3.89 12.80 9.00
CA LYS A 28 2.91 13.25 10.00
C LYS A 28 2.99 14.75 10.34
N ALA A 29 3.38 15.59 9.37
CA ALA A 29 3.62 17.03 9.52
C ALA A 29 4.63 17.39 10.64
N ARG A 30 5.54 16.49 10.99
CA ARG A 30 6.55 16.69 12.05
C ARG A 30 7.70 17.59 11.59
N ARG A 31 7.45 18.89 11.52
CA ARG A 31 8.45 19.91 11.15
C ARG A 31 9.73 19.81 11.98
N GLN A 32 9.61 19.44 13.25
CA GLN A 32 10.75 19.33 14.17
C GLN A 32 11.76 18.29 13.68
N LEU A 33 11.31 17.15 13.13
CA LEU A 33 12.20 16.11 12.59
C LEU A 33 13.08 16.65 11.45
N TYR A 34 12.50 17.45 10.54
CA TYR A 34 13.27 18.09 9.47
C TYR A 34 14.26 19.12 10.03
N ALA A 35 13.82 19.93 11.01
CA ALA A 35 14.66 20.94 11.63
C ALA A 35 15.85 20.34 12.38
N GLU A 36 15.64 19.27 13.14
CA GLU A 36 16.68 18.53 13.87
C GLU A 36 17.72 17.91 12.93
N CYS A 37 17.32 17.55 11.71
CA CYS A 37 18.21 17.05 10.66
C CYS A 37 18.82 18.15 9.79
N GLY A 38 18.58 19.44 10.09
CA GLY A 38 19.16 20.57 9.35
C GLY A 38 18.40 20.99 8.09
N TYR A 39 17.16 20.53 7.88
CA TYR A 39 16.36 20.79 6.66
C TYR A 39 15.17 21.73 6.87
N ALA A 40 15.22 22.60 7.91
CA ALA A 40 14.14 23.56 8.19
C ALA A 40 13.88 24.52 7.03
N ASP A 41 14.92 24.90 6.29
CA ASP A 41 14.85 25.89 5.20
C ASP A 41 13.97 25.43 4.04
N LEU A 42 13.95 24.15 3.72
CA LEU A 42 13.06 23.61 2.68
C LEU A 42 11.61 23.99 2.95
N LEU A 43 11.18 23.95 4.20
CA LEU A 43 9.80 24.23 4.59
C LEU A 43 9.49 25.75 4.64
N ASN A 44 10.49 26.57 4.85
CA ASN A 44 10.34 28.03 4.99
C ASN A 44 10.46 28.76 3.65
N ASP A 45 11.34 28.28 2.76
CA ASP A 45 11.71 28.93 1.51
C ASP A 45 11.25 28.14 0.25
N ALA A 46 10.21 27.33 0.37
CA ALA A 46 9.75 26.44 -0.71
C ALA A 46 9.60 27.15 -2.06
N ILE A 47 9.07 28.39 -2.08
CA ILE A 47 8.89 29.16 -3.32
C ILE A 47 10.23 29.54 -3.98
N ARG A 48 11.32 29.66 -3.21
CA ARG A 48 12.68 29.95 -3.75
C ARG A 48 13.36 28.72 -4.29
N TYR A 49 12.94 27.54 -3.86
CA TYR A 49 13.45 26.22 -4.31
C TYR A 49 12.61 25.61 -5.42
N ASP A 50 11.48 26.22 -5.76
CA ASP A 50 10.63 25.78 -6.87
C ASP A 50 11.23 26.28 -8.20
N ILE A 51 12.15 25.50 -8.74
CA ILE A 51 12.88 25.75 -9.98
C ILE A 51 12.56 24.69 -11.04
N THR A 52 13.06 24.90 -12.25
CA THR A 52 13.06 23.91 -13.33
C THR A 52 14.49 23.47 -13.66
N GLU A 53 14.70 22.77 -14.75
CA GLU A 53 16.00 22.35 -15.27
C GLU A 53 16.81 23.56 -15.80
N ILE A 54 17.41 24.33 -14.89
CA ILE A 54 18.26 25.47 -15.17
C ILE A 54 19.75 25.05 -15.21
N PRO A 55 20.67 25.86 -15.77
CA PRO A 55 22.09 25.60 -15.72
C PRO A 55 22.61 25.38 -14.31
N GLY A 56 23.22 24.22 -14.06
CA GLY A 56 23.68 23.79 -12.73
C GLY A 56 22.71 22.90 -11.96
N ALA A 57 21.42 22.88 -12.33
CA ALA A 57 20.50 21.82 -11.94
C ALA A 57 20.67 20.62 -12.89
N ASP A 58 20.39 19.42 -12.42
CA ASP A 58 20.44 18.20 -13.25
C ASP A 58 19.08 17.98 -13.92
N ALA A 59 18.99 17.12 -14.91
CA ALA A 59 17.75 16.75 -15.59
C ALA A 59 17.32 15.33 -15.20
N LEU A 60 16.06 15.16 -14.77
CA LEU A 60 15.57 13.87 -14.28
C LEU A 60 15.73 12.73 -15.29
N TYR A 61 15.53 13.03 -16.57
CA TYR A 61 15.62 12.04 -17.66
C TYR A 61 17.01 11.89 -18.29
N HIS A 62 17.97 12.70 -17.86
CA HIS A 62 19.37 12.64 -18.27
C HIS A 62 20.27 12.97 -17.07
N PRO A 63 20.14 12.25 -15.96
CA PRO A 63 20.84 12.56 -14.73
C PRO A 63 22.33 12.30 -14.89
N LYS A 64 23.15 13.32 -14.57
CA LYS A 64 24.61 13.26 -14.74
C LYS A 64 25.38 13.61 -13.47
N THR A 65 24.76 14.36 -12.57
CA THR A 65 25.39 14.91 -11.37
C THR A 65 24.55 14.67 -10.13
N THR A 66 23.83 15.68 -9.68
CA THR A 66 23.11 15.64 -8.40
C THR A 66 21.99 14.59 -8.38
N LEU A 67 21.13 14.57 -9.40
CA LEU A 67 20.03 13.58 -9.43
C LEU A 67 20.57 12.17 -9.64
N ARG A 68 21.63 12.01 -10.42
CA ARG A 68 22.33 10.72 -10.55
C ARG A 68 22.87 10.25 -9.20
N ALA A 69 23.51 11.14 -8.44
CA ALA A 69 24.00 10.80 -7.10
C ALA A 69 22.87 10.39 -6.14
N VAL A 70 21.71 11.06 -6.18
CA VAL A 70 20.54 10.68 -5.38
C VAL A 70 20.03 9.28 -5.77
N MET A 71 19.93 8.98 -7.07
CA MET A 71 19.54 7.65 -7.56
C MET A 71 20.54 6.57 -7.10
N ASP A 72 21.83 6.82 -7.23
CA ASP A 72 22.89 5.90 -6.81
C ASP A 72 22.87 5.70 -5.28
N ASN A 73 22.64 6.75 -4.51
CA ASN A 73 22.51 6.69 -3.06
C ASN A 73 21.30 5.85 -2.62
N TYR A 74 20.14 5.99 -3.29
CA TYR A 74 18.99 5.13 -3.05
C TYR A 74 19.28 3.67 -3.41
N ALA A 75 19.93 3.44 -4.55
CA ALA A 75 20.30 2.08 -4.96
C ALA A 75 21.20 1.41 -3.92
N GLU A 76 22.20 2.13 -3.40
CA GLU A 76 23.04 1.66 -2.30
C GLU A 76 22.24 1.42 -1.00
N LEU A 77 21.37 2.35 -0.62
CA LEU A 77 20.59 2.29 0.61
C LEU A 77 19.64 1.08 0.62
N TYR A 78 19.01 0.78 -0.52
CA TYR A 78 18.13 -0.38 -0.67
C TYR A 78 18.89 -1.66 -1.05
N GLY A 79 20.14 -1.54 -1.50
CA GLY A 79 20.98 -2.67 -1.92
C GLY A 79 20.54 -3.25 -3.27
N VAL A 80 20.17 -2.38 -4.21
CA VAL A 80 19.64 -2.73 -5.53
C VAL A 80 20.57 -2.27 -6.66
N ARG A 81 20.34 -2.77 -7.87
CA ARG A 81 21.16 -2.46 -9.06
C ARG A 81 20.98 -1.02 -9.55
N HIS A 82 19.75 -0.51 -9.50
CA HIS A 82 19.39 0.85 -9.93
C HIS A 82 18.11 1.33 -9.27
N THR A 83 18.01 2.64 -9.09
CA THR A 83 16.78 3.29 -8.57
C THR A 83 16.39 4.46 -9.46
N GLU A 84 15.13 4.55 -9.83
CA GLU A 84 14.51 5.70 -10.51
C GLU A 84 13.72 6.55 -9.51
N LEU A 85 13.81 7.87 -9.64
CA LEU A 85 13.01 8.81 -8.84
C LEU A 85 11.65 9.03 -9.52
N LEU A 86 10.58 8.93 -8.74
CA LEU A 86 9.22 9.10 -9.24
C LEU A 86 8.59 10.36 -8.64
N VAL A 87 8.22 11.31 -9.50
CA VAL A 87 7.52 12.55 -9.12
C VAL A 87 6.02 12.52 -9.42
N ASN A 88 5.55 11.46 -10.09
CA ASN A 88 4.14 11.20 -10.37
C ASN A 88 3.62 9.99 -9.56
N GLY A 89 4.22 9.72 -8.39
CA GLY A 89 3.84 8.66 -7.47
C GLY A 89 4.20 7.26 -7.96
N ALA A 90 3.97 6.27 -7.11
CA ALA A 90 4.13 4.86 -7.45
C ALA A 90 3.28 4.43 -8.65
N SER A 91 2.19 5.13 -8.94
CA SER A 91 1.33 4.84 -10.10
C SER A 91 2.11 4.88 -11.41
N ALA A 92 2.97 5.91 -11.62
CA ALA A 92 3.83 5.98 -12.79
C ALA A 92 4.84 4.82 -12.81
N GLY A 93 5.40 4.47 -11.65
CA GLY A 93 6.34 3.34 -11.51
C GLY A 93 5.70 1.98 -11.84
N ILE A 94 4.48 1.72 -11.34
CA ILE A 94 3.75 0.48 -11.63
C ILE A 94 3.47 0.36 -13.13
N ILE A 95 2.96 1.44 -13.75
CA ILE A 95 2.70 1.45 -15.19
C ILE A 95 4.00 1.23 -15.97
N ALA A 96 5.08 1.91 -15.59
CA ALA A 96 6.36 1.78 -16.28
C ALA A 96 6.95 0.38 -16.15
N ALA A 97 6.92 -0.23 -14.97
CA ALA A 97 7.41 -1.58 -14.75
C ALA A 97 6.65 -2.60 -15.62
N ILE A 98 5.32 -2.50 -15.65
CA ILE A 98 4.49 -3.41 -16.47
C ILE A 98 4.80 -3.23 -17.96
N LEU A 99 4.77 -1.99 -18.47
CA LEU A 99 4.98 -1.73 -19.90
C LEU A 99 6.42 -2.01 -20.38
N ALA A 100 7.41 -1.97 -19.47
CA ALA A 100 8.79 -2.35 -19.78
C ALA A 100 9.00 -3.87 -19.79
N CYS A 101 8.27 -4.63 -18.97
CA CYS A 101 8.42 -6.08 -18.86
C CYS A 101 7.48 -6.88 -19.77
N VAL A 102 6.35 -6.30 -20.17
CA VAL A 102 5.33 -7.00 -20.95
C VAL A 102 5.19 -6.34 -22.32
N PRO A 103 5.43 -7.06 -23.42
CA PRO A 103 5.27 -6.52 -24.76
C PRO A 103 3.79 -6.17 -25.05
N VAL A 104 3.58 -5.25 -25.99
CA VAL A 104 2.23 -4.88 -26.47
C VAL A 104 1.47 -6.14 -26.90
N GLY A 105 0.27 -6.33 -26.38
CA GLY A 105 -0.57 -7.52 -26.61
C GLY A 105 -0.10 -8.78 -25.87
N GLY A 106 0.94 -8.69 -25.04
CA GLY A 106 1.42 -9.78 -24.21
C GLY A 106 0.52 -10.10 -23.02
N LYS A 107 0.95 -11.02 -22.16
CA LYS A 107 0.23 -11.42 -20.94
C LYS A 107 0.95 -11.00 -19.67
N LEU A 108 0.15 -10.56 -18.69
CA LEU A 108 0.56 -10.28 -17.32
C LEU A 108 -0.26 -11.12 -16.35
N ILE A 109 0.42 -11.86 -15.48
CA ILE A 109 -0.23 -12.49 -14.31
C ILE A 109 -0.24 -11.46 -13.18
N LEU A 110 -1.40 -11.21 -12.54
CA LEU A 110 -1.48 -10.21 -11.48
C LEU A 110 -2.52 -10.56 -10.42
N GLY A 111 -2.25 -10.13 -9.17
CA GLY A 111 -3.22 -10.21 -8.09
C GLY A 111 -4.44 -9.34 -8.37
N ARG A 112 -5.65 -9.83 -8.10
CA ARG A 112 -6.89 -9.05 -8.24
C ARG A 112 -6.90 -7.80 -7.34
N ASN A 113 -6.20 -7.83 -6.22
CA ASN A 113 -6.04 -6.71 -5.29
C ASN A 113 -4.98 -5.68 -5.71
N SER A 114 -4.55 -5.70 -6.97
CA SER A 114 -3.59 -4.75 -7.52
C SER A 114 -4.14 -3.32 -7.54
N HIS A 115 -3.24 -2.36 -7.41
CA HIS A 115 -3.57 -0.95 -7.50
C HIS A 115 -4.14 -0.59 -8.88
N HIS A 116 -5.04 0.42 -8.95
CA HIS A 116 -5.66 0.90 -10.19
C HIS A 116 -4.66 1.20 -11.33
N ALA A 117 -3.43 1.58 -11.01
CA ALA A 117 -2.37 1.80 -11.99
C ALA A 117 -2.04 0.55 -12.82
N ALA A 118 -2.14 -0.65 -12.23
CA ALA A 118 -1.95 -1.90 -12.97
C ALA A 118 -3.00 -2.07 -14.07
N PHE A 119 -4.28 -1.82 -13.76
CA PHE A 119 -5.35 -1.88 -14.75
C PHE A 119 -5.20 -0.80 -15.84
N SER A 120 -4.64 0.37 -15.49
CA SER A 120 -4.30 1.39 -16.47
C SER A 120 -3.21 0.92 -17.42
N ALA A 121 -2.18 0.22 -16.92
CA ALA A 121 -1.13 -0.36 -17.75
C ALA A 121 -1.65 -1.41 -18.73
N LEU A 122 -2.58 -2.27 -18.29
CA LEU A 122 -3.22 -3.25 -19.18
C LEU A 122 -3.83 -2.58 -20.40
N ARG A 123 -4.58 -1.48 -20.20
CA ARG A 123 -5.19 -0.72 -21.30
C ARG A 123 -4.18 -0.01 -22.18
N LEU A 124 -3.17 0.63 -21.59
CA LEU A 124 -2.14 1.35 -22.33
C LEU A 124 -1.30 0.42 -23.22
N GLY A 125 -1.00 -0.77 -22.73
CA GLY A 125 -0.22 -1.77 -23.46
C GLY A 125 -1.04 -2.76 -24.28
N GLY A 126 -2.38 -2.73 -24.20
CA GLY A 126 -3.22 -3.80 -24.75
C GLY A 126 -2.87 -5.17 -24.18
N ILE A 127 -2.49 -5.21 -22.88
CA ILE A 127 -1.98 -6.40 -22.21
C ILE A 127 -3.15 -7.26 -21.72
N ASN A 128 -3.04 -8.57 -21.94
CA ASN A 128 -4.02 -9.56 -21.52
C ASN A 128 -3.76 -9.97 -20.05
N PRO A 129 -4.70 -9.75 -19.13
CA PRO A 129 -4.52 -10.11 -17.74
C PRO A 129 -4.83 -11.57 -17.45
N VAL A 130 -4.06 -12.15 -16.54
CA VAL A 130 -4.39 -13.40 -15.85
C VAL A 130 -4.50 -13.08 -14.36
N TYR A 131 -5.72 -13.07 -13.83
CA TYR A 131 -5.98 -12.67 -12.47
C TYR A 131 -5.81 -13.81 -11.47
N ILE A 132 -5.06 -13.57 -10.39
CA ILE A 132 -4.95 -14.44 -9.23
C ILE A 132 -5.74 -13.85 -8.07
N GLN A 133 -6.61 -14.66 -7.45
CA GLN A 133 -7.37 -14.27 -6.28
C GLN A 133 -6.46 -14.33 -5.04
N PRO A 134 -6.38 -13.26 -4.22
CA PRO A 134 -5.78 -13.34 -2.90
C PRO A 134 -6.54 -14.33 -2.03
N GLU A 135 -5.84 -14.99 -1.11
CA GLU A 135 -6.47 -15.76 -0.05
C GLU A 135 -7.30 -14.83 0.85
N THR A 136 -8.16 -15.40 1.65
CA THR A 136 -8.94 -14.65 2.65
C THR A 136 -8.57 -15.15 4.04
N ASP A 137 -8.16 -14.24 4.92
CA ASP A 137 -7.96 -14.57 6.33
C ASP A 137 -9.31 -14.88 6.97
N ALA A 138 -9.50 -16.15 7.37
CA ALA A 138 -10.77 -16.63 7.88
C ALA A 138 -11.16 -16.01 9.24
N LYS A 139 -10.19 -15.53 10.02
CA LYS A 139 -10.41 -14.93 11.33
C LYS A 139 -10.88 -13.49 11.22
N TYR A 140 -10.26 -12.73 10.33
CA TYR A 140 -10.48 -11.30 10.22
C TYR A 140 -11.31 -10.91 8.98
N ASN A 141 -11.60 -11.87 8.10
CA ASN A 141 -12.29 -11.64 6.83
C ASN A 141 -11.63 -10.52 5.98
N LEU A 142 -10.31 -10.55 5.93
CA LEU A 142 -9.49 -9.61 5.17
C LEU A 142 -8.83 -10.32 4.01
N ALA A 143 -8.59 -9.59 2.91
CA ALA A 143 -7.75 -10.08 1.83
C ALA A 143 -6.34 -10.37 2.38
N ALA A 144 -5.90 -11.62 2.23
CA ALA A 144 -4.61 -12.12 2.70
C ALA A 144 -3.56 -12.10 1.57
N GLU A 145 -2.65 -13.03 1.60
CA GLU A 145 -1.57 -13.17 0.63
C GLU A 145 -2.02 -13.75 -0.71
N ILE A 146 -1.18 -13.60 -1.72
CA ILE A 146 -1.22 -14.46 -2.92
C ILE A 146 -0.38 -15.70 -2.60
N SER A 147 -0.98 -16.90 -2.69
CA SER A 147 -0.24 -18.14 -2.44
C SER A 147 0.63 -18.53 -3.63
N ALA A 148 1.79 -19.14 -3.33
CA ALA A 148 2.68 -19.66 -4.38
C ALA A 148 2.00 -20.76 -5.22
N TYR A 149 1.13 -21.54 -4.61
CA TYR A 149 0.34 -22.54 -5.33
C TYR A 149 -0.57 -21.91 -6.41
N ALA A 150 -1.29 -20.85 -6.05
CA ALA A 150 -2.14 -20.14 -7.00
C ALA A 150 -1.33 -19.50 -8.14
N LEU A 151 -0.13 -18.96 -7.81
CA LEU A 151 0.78 -18.42 -8.82
C LEU A 151 1.29 -19.54 -9.74
N GLU A 152 1.73 -20.67 -9.19
CA GLU A 152 2.24 -21.81 -9.98
C GLU A 152 1.20 -22.32 -10.96
N GLU A 153 -0.06 -22.50 -10.54
CA GLU A 153 -1.15 -22.92 -11.43
C GLU A 153 -1.42 -21.89 -12.53
N ALA A 154 -1.36 -20.59 -12.22
CA ALA A 154 -1.49 -19.53 -13.21
C ALA A 154 -0.34 -19.54 -14.25
N CYS A 155 0.91 -19.73 -13.80
CA CYS A 155 2.09 -19.83 -14.66
C CYS A 155 2.00 -21.06 -15.57
N LYS A 156 1.64 -22.24 -15.04
CA LYS A 156 1.44 -23.48 -15.83
C LYS A 156 0.42 -23.30 -16.93
N ALA A 157 -0.69 -22.63 -16.63
CA ALA A 157 -1.77 -22.40 -17.58
C ALA A 157 -1.44 -21.31 -18.61
N ASN A 158 -0.45 -20.44 -18.34
CA ASN A 158 -0.08 -19.30 -19.18
C ASN A 158 1.44 -19.19 -19.33
N PRO A 159 2.10 -20.18 -19.96
CA PRO A 159 3.57 -20.18 -20.10
C PRO A 159 4.09 -19.08 -21.04
N ASP A 160 3.20 -18.39 -21.75
CA ASP A 160 3.48 -17.23 -22.60
C ASP A 160 3.35 -15.88 -21.88
N ALA A 161 3.06 -15.86 -20.56
CA ALA A 161 3.09 -14.65 -19.77
C ALA A 161 4.53 -14.16 -19.57
N SER A 162 4.73 -12.84 -19.62
CA SER A 162 6.06 -12.23 -19.55
C SER A 162 6.47 -11.82 -18.14
N ALA A 163 5.50 -11.50 -17.29
CA ALA A 163 5.75 -11.01 -15.93
C ALA A 163 4.59 -11.35 -14.98
N VAL A 164 4.90 -11.25 -13.70
CA VAL A 164 3.95 -11.35 -12.58
C VAL A 164 3.96 -10.04 -11.81
N LEU A 165 2.79 -9.52 -11.41
CA LEU A 165 2.66 -8.37 -10.53
C LEU A 165 1.96 -8.77 -9.22
N ILE A 166 2.62 -8.54 -8.09
CA ILE A 166 2.09 -8.81 -6.75
C ILE A 166 2.11 -7.53 -5.92
N THR A 167 1.04 -7.27 -5.17
CA THR A 167 0.99 -6.19 -4.17
C THR A 167 1.31 -6.75 -2.79
N SER A 168 2.44 -6.35 -2.20
CA SER A 168 2.88 -6.79 -0.87
C SER A 168 3.74 -5.71 -0.20
N PRO A 169 3.34 -5.21 1.00
CA PRO A 169 2.09 -5.49 1.71
C PRO A 169 0.87 -5.02 0.94
N ASN A 170 -0.27 -5.69 1.13
CA ASN A 170 -1.53 -5.17 0.64
C ASN A 170 -2.02 -3.98 1.53
N TYR A 171 -3.17 -3.41 1.22
CA TYR A 171 -3.68 -2.22 1.91
C TYR A 171 -3.87 -2.46 3.43
N CYS A 172 -4.33 -3.65 3.82
CA CYS A 172 -4.52 -4.03 5.23
C CYS A 172 -3.23 -4.46 5.92
N GLY A 173 -2.12 -4.50 5.21
CA GLY A 173 -0.81 -4.87 5.74
C GLY A 173 -0.46 -6.36 5.58
N MET A 174 -1.32 -7.16 4.95
CA MET A 174 -1.00 -8.58 4.73
C MET A 174 0.10 -8.71 3.68
N MET A 175 1.07 -9.58 3.95
CA MET A 175 2.25 -9.78 3.10
C MET A 175 2.25 -11.18 2.49
N SER A 176 2.70 -11.25 1.24
CA SER A 176 2.94 -12.52 0.54
C SER A 176 4.38 -13.01 0.74
N ASP A 177 4.62 -14.31 0.63
CA ASP A 177 5.97 -14.87 0.63
C ASP A 177 6.67 -14.56 -0.70
N ILE A 178 7.26 -13.36 -0.78
CA ILE A 178 7.91 -12.86 -2.00
C ILE A 178 9.05 -13.75 -2.45
N SER A 179 9.79 -14.39 -1.52
CA SER A 179 10.88 -15.32 -1.89
C SER A 179 10.35 -16.49 -2.70
N LEU A 180 9.30 -17.13 -2.21
CA LEU A 180 8.70 -18.29 -2.87
C LEU A 180 7.99 -17.89 -4.17
N LEU A 181 7.33 -16.72 -4.19
CA LEU A 181 6.72 -16.19 -5.42
C LEU A 181 7.76 -15.84 -6.47
N THR A 182 8.93 -15.32 -6.06
CA THR A 182 10.04 -15.06 -6.97
C THR A 182 10.58 -16.35 -7.60
N GLU A 183 10.88 -17.36 -6.77
CA GLU A 183 11.32 -18.68 -7.24
C GLU A 183 10.32 -19.25 -8.25
N THR A 184 9.02 -19.21 -7.89
CA THR A 184 7.96 -19.70 -8.77
C THR A 184 7.91 -18.93 -10.10
N ALA A 185 7.95 -17.59 -10.11
CA ALA A 185 7.93 -16.81 -11.34
C ALA A 185 9.16 -17.08 -12.22
N HIS A 186 10.34 -17.15 -11.62
CA HIS A 186 11.60 -17.39 -12.31
C HIS A 186 11.69 -18.80 -12.92
N ASP A 187 11.11 -19.83 -12.29
CA ASP A 187 11.04 -21.18 -12.83
C ASP A 187 10.26 -21.25 -14.15
N TYR A 188 9.37 -20.28 -14.40
CA TYR A 188 8.64 -20.12 -15.65
C TYR A 188 9.22 -19.01 -16.56
N GLY A 189 10.37 -18.44 -16.22
CA GLY A 189 11.05 -17.39 -17.00
C GLY A 189 10.34 -16.04 -16.97
N MET A 190 9.50 -15.79 -15.97
CA MET A 190 8.74 -14.55 -15.79
C MET A 190 9.43 -13.63 -14.80
N ALA A 191 9.45 -12.31 -15.07
CA ALA A 191 9.91 -11.33 -14.10
C ALA A 191 8.88 -11.10 -12.99
N LEU A 192 9.33 -10.96 -11.72
CA LEU A 192 8.46 -10.58 -10.62
C LEU A 192 8.54 -9.08 -10.34
N ILE A 193 7.42 -8.39 -10.53
CA ILE A 193 7.21 -6.99 -10.17
C ILE A 193 6.45 -6.96 -8.84
N VAL A 194 6.96 -6.21 -7.84
CA VAL A 194 6.28 -6.05 -6.56
C VAL A 194 5.86 -4.59 -6.36
N ASP A 195 4.55 -4.38 -6.26
CA ASP A 195 4.00 -3.14 -5.73
C ASP A 195 4.13 -3.13 -4.21
N GLN A 196 5.23 -2.57 -3.72
CA GLN A 196 5.55 -2.38 -2.30
C GLN A 196 5.26 -0.93 -1.86
N ALA A 197 4.30 -0.26 -2.49
CA ALA A 197 3.99 1.14 -2.18
C ALA A 197 3.66 1.37 -0.70
N HIS A 198 3.13 0.38 0.00
CA HIS A 198 2.83 0.42 1.43
C HIS A 198 3.97 -0.07 2.32
N GLY A 199 5.08 -0.54 1.76
CA GLY A 199 6.17 -1.20 2.45
C GLY A 199 7.54 -0.53 2.32
N ALA A 200 7.64 0.75 1.93
CA ALA A 200 8.93 1.43 1.76
C ALA A 200 9.83 1.39 3.01
N HIS A 201 9.28 1.18 4.19
CA HIS A 201 9.98 1.05 5.46
C HIS A 201 10.54 -0.35 5.72
N LEU A 202 10.08 -1.40 5.01
CA LEU A 202 10.43 -2.79 5.29
C LEU A 202 11.94 -3.02 5.22
N ARG A 203 12.62 -2.42 4.25
CA ARG A 203 14.08 -2.50 4.12
C ARG A 203 14.81 -2.07 5.40
N PHE A 204 14.28 -1.07 6.08
CA PHE A 204 14.88 -0.51 7.31
C PHE A 204 14.46 -1.27 8.56
N PHE A 205 13.30 -1.92 8.55
CA PHE A 205 12.87 -2.81 9.62
C PHE A 205 13.76 -4.05 9.74
N ASP A 206 14.48 -4.43 8.69
CA ASP A 206 15.43 -5.56 8.69
C ASP A 206 16.81 -5.22 9.29
N TYR A 207 17.11 -3.94 9.58
CA TYR A 207 18.43 -3.52 10.08
C TYR A 207 18.85 -4.19 11.40
N ASP A 208 17.90 -4.39 12.32
CA ASP A 208 18.21 -5.00 13.62
C ASP A 208 18.61 -6.48 13.49
N ALA A 209 18.02 -7.19 12.54
CA ALA A 209 18.36 -8.58 12.24
C ALA A 209 19.80 -8.71 11.74
N LYS A 210 20.28 -7.74 10.95
CA LYS A 210 21.66 -7.71 10.47
C LYS A 210 22.66 -7.40 11.60
N ALA A 211 22.38 -6.39 12.42
CA ALA A 211 23.22 -6.01 13.54
C ALA A 211 23.35 -7.13 14.58
N ALA A 212 22.25 -7.78 14.94
CA ALA A 212 22.25 -8.90 15.87
C ALA A 212 23.07 -10.11 15.38
N ARG A 213 23.16 -10.33 14.06
CA ARG A 213 24.04 -11.36 13.47
C ARG A 213 25.50 -10.99 13.53
N GLU A 214 25.85 -9.74 13.24
CA GLU A 214 27.22 -9.23 13.35
C GLU A 214 27.73 -9.35 14.80
N GLU A 215 26.83 -9.31 15.78
CA GLU A 215 27.11 -9.56 17.22
C GLU A 215 27.08 -11.05 17.60
N GLY A 216 26.88 -11.97 16.64
CA GLY A 216 26.91 -13.41 16.84
C GLY A 216 25.61 -14.02 17.38
N ALA A 217 24.52 -13.27 17.44
CA ALA A 217 23.22 -13.80 17.81
C ALA A 217 22.58 -14.60 16.66
N PHE A 218 21.99 -15.74 16.98
CA PHE A 218 21.17 -16.47 16.02
C PHE A 218 19.84 -15.73 15.82
N VAL A 219 19.78 -14.90 14.79
CA VAL A 219 18.53 -14.27 14.34
C VAL A 219 18.11 -14.96 13.04
N PRO A 220 16.91 -15.54 12.98
CA PRO A 220 16.39 -16.09 11.73
C PRO A 220 16.42 -15.03 10.64
N HIS A 221 16.83 -15.41 9.42
CA HIS A 221 16.88 -14.49 8.30
C HIS A 221 15.48 -14.29 7.76
N ILE A 222 14.76 -13.33 8.31
CA ILE A 222 13.47 -12.93 7.80
C ILE A 222 13.64 -11.50 7.30
N SER A 223 13.91 -11.35 6.01
CA SER A 223 13.73 -10.07 5.33
C SER A 223 12.30 -9.99 4.84
N HIS A 224 11.75 -8.78 4.86
CA HIS A 224 10.38 -8.50 4.42
C HIS A 224 10.39 -7.60 3.18
N ALA A 225 11.51 -6.95 2.90
CA ALA A 225 11.67 -6.09 1.74
C ALA A 225 11.83 -6.92 0.47
N ALA A 226 10.96 -6.72 -0.49
CA ALA A 226 10.95 -7.46 -1.76
C ALA A 226 12.29 -7.36 -2.50
N GLU A 227 13.02 -6.26 -2.33
CA GLU A 227 14.36 -6.05 -2.87
C GLU A 227 15.36 -7.10 -2.41
N THR A 228 15.19 -7.64 -1.21
CA THR A 228 16.10 -8.65 -0.63
C THR A 228 15.60 -10.07 -0.80
N LEU A 229 14.37 -10.22 -1.29
CA LEU A 229 13.70 -11.50 -1.49
C LEU A 229 13.69 -11.96 -2.95
N GLY A 230 14.44 -11.26 -3.82
CA GLY A 230 14.70 -11.68 -5.20
C GLY A 230 13.76 -11.08 -6.24
N ALA A 231 12.81 -10.20 -5.86
CA ALA A 231 11.97 -9.50 -6.84
C ALA A 231 12.82 -8.75 -7.87
N ASP A 232 12.35 -8.67 -9.12
CA ASP A 232 13.09 -8.00 -10.21
C ASP A 232 12.89 -6.50 -10.22
N ILE A 233 11.66 -6.04 -9.98
CA ILE A 233 11.32 -4.62 -9.85
C ILE A 233 10.46 -4.42 -8.60
N VAL A 234 10.79 -3.40 -7.80
CA VAL A 234 10.03 -3.05 -6.60
C VAL A 234 9.67 -1.57 -6.61
N ILE A 235 8.40 -1.25 -6.42
CA ILE A 235 7.91 0.12 -6.40
C ILE A 235 7.57 0.53 -4.97
N ASN A 236 8.19 1.60 -4.45
CA ASN A 236 8.03 2.08 -3.09
C ASN A 236 7.48 3.51 -3.06
N SER A 237 6.35 3.72 -2.38
CA SER A 237 5.88 5.07 -2.04
C SER A 237 6.54 5.53 -0.75
N THR A 238 7.70 6.17 -0.85
CA THR A 238 8.44 6.68 0.31
C THR A 238 7.65 7.69 1.13
N HIS A 239 6.70 8.40 0.50
CA HIS A 239 5.82 9.35 1.19
C HIS A 239 4.75 8.70 2.08
N LYS A 240 4.42 7.40 1.89
CA LYS A 240 3.35 6.75 2.68
C LYS A 240 3.80 6.40 4.09
N THR A 241 5.01 5.89 4.24
CA THR A 241 5.52 5.38 5.51
C THR A 241 6.82 6.03 5.97
N LEU A 242 7.59 6.62 5.05
CA LEU A 242 8.81 7.37 5.33
C LEU A 242 8.56 8.89 5.28
N LEU A 243 9.56 9.70 4.93
CA LEU A 243 9.56 11.13 5.20
C LEU A 243 9.42 12.03 3.96
N SER A 244 9.41 11.49 2.76
CA SER A 244 9.30 12.32 1.55
C SER A 244 7.88 12.90 1.37
N PHE A 245 7.73 13.90 0.51
CA PHE A 245 6.45 14.59 0.29
C PHE A 245 5.49 13.74 -0.54
N THR A 246 4.20 13.95 -0.33
CA THR A 246 3.13 13.25 -1.06
C THR A 246 3.34 13.35 -2.57
N GLY A 247 3.19 12.22 -3.26
CA GLY A 247 3.39 12.11 -4.71
C GLY A 247 4.82 11.72 -5.10
N SER A 248 5.79 11.71 -4.18
CA SER A 248 7.13 11.20 -4.43
C SER A 248 7.24 9.70 -4.12
N SER A 249 7.97 8.98 -4.94
CA SER A 249 8.18 7.54 -4.82
C SER A 249 9.51 7.14 -5.47
N ILE A 250 9.90 5.88 -5.35
CA ILE A 250 11.04 5.31 -6.06
C ILE A 250 10.65 3.98 -6.72
N LEU A 251 11.32 3.66 -7.83
CA LEU A 251 11.29 2.36 -8.47
C LEU A 251 12.68 1.76 -8.41
N ASN A 252 12.79 0.61 -7.76
CA ASN A 252 14.04 -0.14 -7.60
C ASN A 252 14.09 -1.26 -8.64
N ILE A 253 15.18 -1.34 -9.38
CA ILE A 253 15.49 -2.45 -10.31
C ILE A 253 16.54 -3.33 -9.64
N CYS A 254 16.16 -4.56 -9.34
CA CYS A 254 16.97 -5.55 -8.62
C CYS A 254 17.48 -6.63 -9.57
N GLY A 255 16.62 -7.16 -10.45
CA GLY A 255 16.91 -8.25 -11.35
C GLY A 255 17.88 -7.87 -12.48
N ASP A 256 18.84 -8.75 -12.77
CA ASP A 256 19.85 -8.55 -13.82
C ASP A 256 19.25 -8.60 -15.23
N SER A 257 18.13 -9.32 -15.41
CA SER A 257 17.42 -9.47 -16.67
C SER A 257 16.65 -8.22 -17.11
N ILE A 258 16.39 -7.27 -16.18
CA ILE A 258 15.60 -6.08 -16.47
C ILE A 258 16.42 -5.04 -17.24
N ASP A 259 15.90 -4.59 -18.37
CA ASP A 259 16.50 -3.48 -19.13
C ASP A 259 16.14 -2.13 -18.45
N ILE A 260 17.13 -1.52 -17.81
CA ILE A 260 17.01 -0.21 -17.16
C ILE A 260 16.52 0.85 -18.14
N ASN A 261 17.04 0.83 -19.39
CA ASN A 261 16.68 1.84 -20.38
C ASN A 261 15.21 1.72 -20.79
N ALA A 262 14.69 0.50 -20.93
CA ALA A 262 13.27 0.29 -21.23
C ALA A 262 12.37 0.88 -20.12
N VAL A 263 12.72 0.69 -18.85
CA VAL A 263 11.98 1.29 -17.73
C VAL A 263 12.07 2.82 -17.76
N SER A 264 13.29 3.38 -17.93
CA SER A 264 13.52 4.83 -17.99
C SER A 264 12.80 5.48 -19.17
N ASP A 265 12.75 4.83 -20.33
CA ASP A 265 12.05 5.33 -21.52
C ASP A 265 10.53 5.40 -21.31
N VAL A 266 9.94 4.40 -20.65
CA VAL A 266 8.51 4.45 -20.30
C VAL A 266 8.25 5.53 -19.25
N LEU A 267 9.10 5.67 -18.23
CA LEU A 267 8.96 6.73 -17.23
C LEU A 267 9.01 8.13 -17.87
N ARG A 268 9.87 8.33 -18.87
CA ARG A 268 9.95 9.59 -19.63
C ARG A 268 8.64 9.91 -20.37
N MET A 269 7.89 8.90 -20.80
CA MET A 269 6.58 9.10 -21.43
C MET A 269 5.47 9.40 -20.42
N LEU A 270 5.59 8.87 -19.21
CA LEU A 270 4.52 8.93 -18.19
C LEU A 270 4.64 10.11 -17.23
N GLN A 271 5.85 10.53 -16.91
CA GLN A 271 6.09 11.62 -15.99
C GLN A 271 6.20 12.96 -16.75
N THR A 272 5.98 14.06 -16.02
CA THR A 272 6.07 15.41 -16.58
C THR A 272 7.48 15.76 -17.05
N THR A 273 7.59 16.56 -18.10
CA THR A 273 8.86 17.13 -18.57
C THR A 273 9.36 18.30 -17.71
N SER A 274 8.56 18.72 -16.72
CA SER A 274 8.91 19.76 -15.73
C SER A 274 8.79 19.15 -14.32
N PRO A 275 9.68 18.21 -13.93
CA PRO A 275 9.59 17.54 -12.64
C PRO A 275 9.78 18.53 -11.50
N SER A 276 8.98 18.39 -10.44
CA SER A 276 9.06 19.24 -9.27
C SER A 276 10.36 19.01 -8.49
N TYR A 277 11.22 20.03 -8.45
CA TYR A 277 12.46 19.98 -7.65
C TYR A 277 12.18 19.90 -6.16
N LEU A 278 11.05 20.41 -5.68
CA LEU A 278 10.64 20.25 -4.27
C LEU A 278 10.34 18.79 -3.93
N LEU A 279 9.70 18.04 -4.85
CA LEU A 279 9.48 16.61 -4.64
C LEU A 279 10.80 15.83 -4.70
N MET A 280 11.69 16.14 -5.66
CA MET A 280 13.00 15.49 -5.76
C MET A 280 13.89 15.83 -4.56
N ALA A 281 13.86 17.08 -4.05
CA ALA A 281 14.55 17.46 -2.84
C ALA A 281 14.01 16.71 -1.61
N SER A 282 12.69 16.48 -1.54
CA SER A 282 12.12 15.70 -0.44
C SER A 282 12.57 14.22 -0.48
N LEU A 283 12.78 13.66 -1.68
CA LEU A 283 13.38 12.32 -1.84
C LEU A 283 14.84 12.31 -1.38
N ASP A 284 15.66 13.27 -1.83
CA ASP A 284 17.06 13.41 -1.41
C ASP A 284 17.19 13.53 0.11
N ILE A 285 16.36 14.37 0.73
CA ILE A 285 16.33 14.56 2.20
C ILE A 285 15.90 13.26 2.89
N ASN A 286 14.87 12.59 2.39
CA ASN A 286 14.43 11.31 2.95
C ASN A 286 15.56 10.26 2.91
N GLU A 287 16.27 10.17 1.79
CA GLU A 287 17.42 9.26 1.65
C GLU A 287 18.51 9.58 2.71
N LYS A 288 18.91 10.84 2.83
CA LYS A 288 19.93 11.28 3.78
C LYS A 288 19.52 11.02 5.23
N ILE A 289 18.29 11.37 5.61
CA ILE A 289 17.79 11.11 6.97
C ILE A 289 17.77 9.61 7.27
N MET A 290 17.31 8.79 6.33
CA MET A 290 17.24 7.34 6.52
C MET A 290 18.63 6.70 6.55
N ARG A 291 19.60 7.23 5.81
CA ARG A 291 21.02 6.81 5.87
C ARG A 291 21.67 7.16 7.19
N GLU A 292 21.48 8.38 7.67
CA GLU A 292 22.16 8.91 8.86
C GLU A 292 21.48 8.50 10.18
N ARG A 293 20.14 8.57 10.23
CA ARG A 293 19.33 8.38 11.44
C ARG A 293 18.29 7.27 11.34
N GLY A 294 18.25 6.55 10.22
CA GLY A 294 17.21 5.53 9.97
C GLY A 294 17.14 4.49 11.08
N ARG A 295 18.27 3.99 11.60
CA ARG A 295 18.30 3.03 12.71
C ARG A 295 17.61 3.58 13.97
N GLU A 296 17.87 4.84 14.34
CA GLU A 296 17.28 5.49 15.52
C GLU A 296 15.76 5.66 15.33
N ILE A 297 15.36 6.20 14.17
CA ILE A 297 13.95 6.44 13.83
C ILE A 297 13.16 5.12 13.84
N ILE A 298 13.67 4.10 13.18
CA ILE A 298 13.01 2.79 13.09
C ILE A 298 12.94 2.11 14.46
N LYS A 299 14.00 2.17 15.27
CA LYS A 299 13.99 1.64 16.64
C LYS A 299 12.94 2.32 17.51
N SER A 300 12.83 3.64 17.44
CA SER A 300 11.81 4.38 18.17
C SER A 300 10.41 3.99 17.70
N TRP A 301 10.19 3.95 16.40
CA TRP A 301 8.89 3.56 15.82
C TRP A 301 8.47 2.15 16.22
N LYS A 302 9.37 1.17 16.13
CA LYS A 302 9.13 -0.20 16.60
C LYS A 302 8.77 -0.24 18.09
N THR A 303 9.52 0.46 18.92
CA THR A 303 9.28 0.55 20.36
C THR A 303 7.90 1.12 20.69
N ASP A 304 7.47 2.12 19.92
CA ASP A 304 6.16 2.75 20.10
C ASP A 304 5.01 1.86 19.60
N LEU A 305 5.22 1.10 18.54
CA LEU A 305 4.28 0.06 18.07
C LEU A 305 4.13 -1.05 19.11
N ASP A 306 5.24 -1.58 19.64
CA ASP A 306 5.25 -2.61 20.70
C ASP A 306 4.46 -2.14 21.92
N TYR A 307 4.67 -0.90 22.33
CA TYR A 307 3.94 -0.30 23.42
C TYR A 307 2.44 -0.22 23.11
N PHE A 308 2.07 0.27 21.91
CA PHE A 308 0.66 0.33 21.50
C PHE A 308 0.00 -1.04 21.57
N TYR A 309 0.58 -2.06 20.96
CA TYR A 309 0.00 -3.41 20.93
C TYR A 309 -0.15 -4.02 22.34
N LYS A 310 0.85 -3.82 23.22
CA LYS A 310 0.79 -4.26 24.62
C LYS A 310 -0.31 -3.59 25.43
N GLU A 311 -0.58 -2.32 25.17
CA GLU A 311 -1.64 -1.57 25.87
C GLU A 311 -3.02 -1.79 25.26
N ALA A 312 -3.11 -1.94 23.94
CA ALA A 312 -4.37 -2.12 23.22
C ALA A 312 -5.10 -3.40 23.64
N VAL A 313 -4.40 -4.51 23.85
CA VAL A 313 -5.01 -5.78 24.28
C VAL A 313 -5.65 -5.73 25.68
N LYS A 314 -5.35 -4.68 26.46
CA LYS A 314 -5.94 -4.46 27.79
C LYS A 314 -7.27 -3.70 27.73
N ILE A 315 -7.65 -3.20 26.55
CA ILE A 315 -8.87 -2.40 26.37
C ILE A 315 -10.04 -3.36 26.07
N SER A 316 -11.03 -3.36 26.94
CA SER A 316 -12.21 -4.23 26.78
C SER A 316 -12.98 -3.91 25.51
N GLY A 317 -13.35 -4.94 24.74
CA GLY A 317 -14.10 -4.81 23.49
C GLY A 317 -13.28 -4.24 22.30
N LEU A 318 -11.97 -4.06 22.46
CA LEU A 318 -11.08 -3.71 21.36
C LEU A 318 -10.44 -4.98 20.77
N SER A 319 -10.67 -5.21 19.51
CA SER A 319 -9.95 -6.21 18.71
C SER A 319 -8.90 -5.51 17.86
N VAL A 320 -7.70 -6.09 17.80
CA VAL A 320 -6.61 -5.63 16.93
C VAL A 320 -6.16 -6.81 16.09
N VAL A 321 -6.06 -6.61 14.77
CA VAL A 321 -5.53 -7.64 13.86
C VAL A 321 -4.05 -7.85 14.18
N GLN A 322 -3.72 -9.06 14.58
CA GLN A 322 -2.36 -9.50 14.88
C GLN A 322 -2.02 -10.68 13.99
N GLY A 323 -0.78 -10.79 13.56
CA GLY A 323 -0.30 -11.94 12.84
C GLY A 323 -0.59 -13.23 13.61
N GLY A 324 -0.99 -14.29 12.90
CA GLY A 324 -1.31 -15.60 13.47
C GLY A 324 -0.11 -16.20 14.16
N GLY A 325 0.08 -15.89 15.44
CA GLY A 325 0.93 -16.67 16.31
C GLY A 325 0.28 -18.04 16.49
N ALA A 326 0.86 -19.09 15.92
CA ALA A 326 0.50 -20.45 16.30
C ALA A 326 0.43 -20.49 17.83
N LYS A 327 -0.71 -20.95 18.38
CA LYS A 327 -0.82 -21.27 19.79
C LYS A 327 0.25 -22.31 20.12
N GLY A 328 1.41 -21.83 20.58
CA GLY A 328 2.35 -22.69 21.26
C GLY A 328 1.70 -23.16 22.55
N SER A 329 1.24 -24.40 22.59
CA SER A 329 0.95 -25.10 23.81
C SER A 329 2.25 -25.24 24.59
N GLY A 330 2.47 -24.43 25.62
CA GLY A 330 3.64 -24.58 26.49
C GLY A 330 3.81 -23.38 27.39
N SER A 331 3.39 -23.57 28.64
CA SER A 331 3.85 -22.99 29.91
C SER A 331 4.79 -21.79 29.87
N GLY A 332 4.31 -20.66 30.37
CA GLY A 332 5.02 -19.74 31.26
C GLY A 332 6.35 -19.23 30.75
N ASP A 333 6.32 -18.11 30.07
CA ASP A 333 7.25 -17.01 30.28
C ASP A 333 6.69 -15.79 29.56
N GLU A 334 6.41 -14.75 30.33
CA GLU A 334 6.00 -13.42 29.88
C GLU A 334 7.19 -12.69 29.24
N GLU A 335 7.69 -13.18 28.12
CA GLU A 335 8.70 -12.43 27.38
C GLU A 335 8.24 -12.17 25.95
N CYS A 336 8.11 -10.88 25.70
CA CYS A 336 8.18 -10.23 24.40
C CYS A 336 7.25 -10.83 23.35
N PHE A 337 6.15 -10.13 23.05
CA PHE A 337 5.41 -10.39 21.82
C PHE A 337 6.40 -10.51 20.68
N PRO A 338 6.52 -11.67 20.02
CA PRO A 338 7.38 -11.78 18.88
C PRO A 338 6.70 -11.06 17.69
N LEU A 339 6.82 -9.73 17.63
CA LEU A 339 6.47 -8.91 16.47
C LEU A 339 7.17 -9.37 15.19
N TYR A 340 8.00 -10.39 15.27
CA TYR A 340 8.96 -10.79 14.24
C TYR A 340 8.90 -12.27 13.83
N ARG A 341 7.82 -13.00 14.10
CA ARG A 341 7.62 -14.30 13.42
C ARG A 341 6.87 -14.09 12.11
N TYR A 342 7.55 -13.45 11.18
CA TYR A 342 7.07 -13.25 9.83
C TYR A 342 7.48 -14.43 8.93
N ARG A 343 6.63 -15.38 8.80
CA ARG A 343 6.33 -16.05 7.54
C ARG A 343 4.84 -15.92 7.20
N GLU A 344 4.04 -15.39 8.10
CA GLU A 344 2.57 -15.43 8.00
C GLU A 344 1.89 -14.32 8.83
N GLY A 345 2.38 -13.07 8.80
CA GLY A 345 1.78 -12.01 9.61
C GLY A 345 1.64 -10.66 8.89
N PRO A 346 0.74 -9.77 9.36
CA PRO A 346 0.60 -8.44 8.78
C PRO A 346 1.77 -7.53 9.13
N ASP A 347 2.03 -6.56 8.26
CA ASP A 347 2.89 -5.41 8.54
C ASP A 347 2.37 -4.67 9.78
N VAL A 348 3.13 -4.72 10.86
CA VAL A 348 2.77 -4.16 12.17
C VAL A 348 2.54 -2.65 12.16
N THR A 349 2.97 -1.97 11.11
CA THR A 349 2.74 -0.52 10.93
C THR A 349 1.32 -0.20 10.46
N LYS A 350 0.58 -1.23 10.02
CA LYS A 350 -0.83 -1.18 9.63
C LYS A 350 -1.69 -1.70 10.78
N ILE A 351 -2.18 -0.78 11.60
CA ILE A 351 -2.97 -1.13 12.78
C ILE A 351 -4.44 -1.21 12.37
N ASN A 352 -4.97 -2.42 12.24
CA ASN A 352 -6.39 -2.65 11.98
C ASN A 352 -7.11 -2.91 13.31
N ILE A 353 -8.03 -2.03 13.69
CA ILE A 353 -8.77 -2.09 14.95
C ILE A 353 -10.26 -2.24 14.71
N SER A 354 -10.94 -2.97 15.60
CA SER A 354 -12.40 -3.13 15.64
C SER A 354 -12.91 -3.02 17.07
N MET A 355 -14.07 -2.42 17.24
CA MET A 355 -14.85 -2.45 18.47
C MET A 355 -16.25 -3.05 18.24
N ALA A 356 -16.34 -4.01 17.35
CA ALA A 356 -17.58 -4.71 17.01
C ALA A 356 -18.22 -5.41 18.24
N GLU A 357 -17.42 -5.89 19.20
CA GLU A 357 -17.91 -6.44 20.47
C GLU A 357 -18.69 -5.42 21.32
N LEU A 358 -18.47 -4.13 21.08
CA LEU A 358 -19.23 -3.04 21.70
C LEU A 358 -20.43 -2.59 20.85
N GLY A 359 -20.69 -3.28 19.73
CA GLY A 359 -21.73 -2.92 18.76
C GLY A 359 -21.37 -1.76 17.84
N LEU A 360 -20.08 -1.40 17.72
CA LEU A 360 -19.62 -0.32 16.87
C LEU A 360 -19.18 -0.86 15.51
N SER A 361 -19.72 -0.31 14.42
CA SER A 361 -19.16 -0.51 13.07
C SER A 361 -17.84 0.24 12.92
N GLY A 362 -17.04 -0.13 11.92
CA GLY A 362 -15.80 0.61 11.60
C GLY A 362 -16.04 2.09 11.32
N GLU A 363 -17.15 2.45 10.65
CA GLU A 363 -17.54 3.84 10.40
C GLU A 363 -17.88 4.60 11.68
N ARG A 364 -18.58 3.92 12.61
CA ARG A 364 -18.89 4.54 13.89
C ARG A 364 -17.63 4.76 14.72
N LEU A 365 -16.73 3.77 14.74
CA LEU A 365 -15.43 3.89 15.41
C LEU A 365 -14.59 5.03 14.82
N GLU A 366 -14.55 5.16 13.48
CA GLU A 366 -13.88 6.25 12.80
C GLU A 366 -14.46 7.61 13.20
N HIS A 367 -15.79 7.74 13.23
CA HIS A 367 -16.45 8.96 13.65
C HIS A 367 -16.12 9.35 15.10
N GLU A 368 -16.14 8.38 16.03
CA GLU A 368 -15.80 8.60 17.45
C GLU A 368 -14.34 9.06 17.61
N LEU A 369 -13.39 8.44 16.90
CA LEU A 369 -11.98 8.81 16.93
C LEU A 369 -11.75 10.18 16.29
N ARG A 370 -12.41 10.47 15.18
CA ARG A 370 -12.35 11.79 14.53
C ARG A 370 -12.86 12.91 15.44
N TYR A 371 -13.95 12.66 16.19
CA TYR A 371 -14.45 13.61 17.19
C TYR A 371 -13.41 13.89 18.29
N LYS A 372 -12.54 12.92 18.60
CA LYS A 372 -11.44 13.04 19.54
C LYS A 372 -10.14 13.58 18.89
N GLY A 373 -10.20 14.05 17.64
CA GLY A 373 -9.07 14.61 16.90
C GLY A 373 -8.08 13.55 16.40
N ILE A 374 -8.52 12.32 16.15
CA ILE A 374 -7.70 11.24 15.60
C ILE A 374 -8.24 10.86 14.23
N ILE A 375 -7.38 10.95 13.21
CA ILE A 375 -7.72 10.68 11.82
C ILE A 375 -7.13 9.32 11.42
N GLY A 376 -8.01 8.36 11.11
CA GLY A 376 -7.63 7.06 10.55
C GLY A 376 -7.45 7.10 9.03
N GLU A 377 -6.95 6.03 8.46
CA GLU A 377 -6.70 5.92 7.03
C GLU A 377 -7.96 5.52 6.25
N MET A 378 -8.57 4.41 6.62
CA MET A 378 -9.71 3.84 5.90
C MET A 378 -10.54 2.93 6.78
N VAL A 379 -11.85 2.97 6.57
CA VAL A 379 -12.79 1.97 7.12
C VAL A 379 -12.96 0.84 6.12
N HIS A 380 -12.89 -0.40 6.60
CA HIS A 380 -13.24 -1.60 5.84
C HIS A 380 -14.01 -2.59 6.74
N GLY A 381 -15.31 -2.65 6.55
CA GLY A 381 -16.23 -3.45 7.38
C GLY A 381 -16.25 -2.97 8.82
N GLU A 382 -16.00 -3.90 9.74
CA GLU A 382 -15.91 -3.60 11.16
C GLU A 382 -14.59 -2.96 11.58
N TYR A 383 -13.58 -2.94 10.68
CA TYR A 383 -12.25 -2.45 10.99
C TYR A 383 -12.06 -0.99 10.56
N LEU A 384 -11.29 -0.29 11.37
CA LEU A 384 -10.63 0.96 11.00
C LEU A 384 -9.14 0.70 10.85
N LEU A 385 -8.59 0.99 9.67
CA LEU A 385 -7.16 0.96 9.42
C LEU A 385 -6.53 2.27 9.87
N LEU A 386 -5.48 2.16 10.66
CA LEU A 386 -4.61 3.25 11.08
C LEU A 386 -3.23 3.00 10.46
N MET A 387 -2.75 3.92 9.65
CA MET A 387 -1.41 3.85 9.06
C MET A 387 -0.42 4.65 9.90
N THR A 388 0.55 3.96 10.46
CA THR A 388 1.68 4.64 11.11
C THR A 388 2.80 4.93 10.11
N GLY A 389 3.73 5.80 10.49
CA GLY A 389 4.86 6.19 9.66
C GLY A 389 6.03 6.68 10.51
N ALA A 390 7.17 6.91 9.88
CA ALA A 390 8.40 7.37 10.52
C ALA A 390 8.25 8.68 11.33
N GLY A 391 7.18 9.46 11.04
CA GLY A 391 6.87 10.71 11.75
C GLY A 391 6.01 10.55 12.99
N ASN A 392 5.45 9.35 13.30
CA ASN A 392 4.71 9.17 14.55
C ASN A 392 5.64 9.14 15.76
N VAL A 393 5.12 9.61 16.90
CA VAL A 393 5.83 9.66 18.17
C VAL A 393 4.98 9.05 19.29
N ARG A 394 5.59 8.70 20.42
CA ARG A 394 4.92 8.08 21.57
C ARG A 394 3.61 8.79 21.95
N GLY A 395 3.60 10.11 21.97
CA GLY A 395 2.42 10.90 22.33
C GLY A 395 1.20 10.66 21.42
N ASP A 396 1.42 10.31 20.14
CA ASP A 396 0.33 9.96 19.22
C ASP A 396 -0.38 8.67 19.66
N TYR A 397 0.40 7.65 20.05
CA TYR A 397 -0.11 6.37 20.55
C TYR A 397 -0.78 6.52 21.91
N ASP A 398 -0.24 7.37 22.81
CA ASP A 398 -0.85 7.66 24.11
C ASP A 398 -2.24 8.28 23.94
N ARG A 399 -2.38 9.26 23.03
CA ARG A 399 -3.68 9.88 22.72
C ARG A 399 -4.64 8.89 22.09
N LEU A 400 -4.18 8.04 21.18
CA LEU A 400 -4.99 6.98 20.56
C LEU A 400 -5.50 5.99 21.63
N LEU A 401 -4.61 5.49 22.49
CA LEU A 401 -4.99 4.56 23.56
C LEU A 401 -5.95 5.19 24.56
N ALA A 402 -5.77 6.46 24.93
CA ALA A 402 -6.70 7.18 25.78
C ALA A 402 -8.08 7.30 25.14
N ALA A 403 -8.15 7.66 23.87
CA ALA A 403 -9.41 7.75 23.12
C ALA A 403 -10.14 6.40 23.03
N LEU A 404 -9.39 5.32 22.75
CA LEU A 404 -9.97 3.97 22.69
C LEU A 404 -10.50 3.50 24.04
N ARG A 405 -9.80 3.80 25.17
CA ARG A 405 -10.28 3.51 26.52
C ARG A 405 -11.57 4.29 26.85
N ASP A 406 -11.64 5.56 26.49
CA ASP A 406 -12.83 6.39 26.67
C ASP A 406 -14.04 5.85 25.89
N ILE A 407 -13.82 5.44 24.62
CA ILE A 407 -14.87 4.82 23.80
C ILE A 407 -15.32 3.51 24.45
N SER A 408 -14.38 2.64 24.83
CA SER A 408 -14.69 1.38 25.50
C SER A 408 -15.54 1.59 26.78
N ALA A 409 -15.18 2.58 27.60
CA ALA A 409 -15.93 2.90 28.83
C ALA A 409 -17.32 3.47 28.54
N SER A 410 -17.50 4.20 27.43
CA SER A 410 -18.74 4.88 27.07
C SER A 410 -19.81 3.92 26.53
N TYR A 411 -19.42 2.89 25.80
CA TYR A 411 -20.35 1.96 25.15
C TYR A 411 -20.63 0.72 25.99
N GLY A 412 -19.71 0.30 26.86
CA GLY A 412 -19.84 -0.94 27.63
C GLY A 412 -19.86 -2.18 26.72
N ILE A 413 -19.88 -3.38 27.30
CA ILE A 413 -20.05 -4.60 26.51
C ILE A 413 -21.53 -4.69 26.08
N SER A 414 -21.77 -4.53 24.79
CA SER A 414 -23.10 -4.71 24.21
C SER A 414 -23.39 -6.20 24.05
N HIS A 415 -24.59 -6.64 24.52
CA HIS A 415 -25.07 -7.98 24.20
C HIS A 415 -25.68 -8.07 22.78
N THR A 416 -25.69 -6.99 22.03
CA THR A 416 -26.07 -6.98 20.63
C THR A 416 -24.81 -7.30 19.83
N GLU A 417 -24.68 -8.54 19.35
CA GLU A 417 -23.66 -8.93 18.42
C GLU A 417 -23.74 -8.03 17.17
N TYR A 418 -22.67 -7.26 16.89
CA TYR A 418 -22.46 -6.74 15.56
C TYR A 418 -22.36 -7.95 14.63
N ARG A 419 -23.29 -8.08 13.72
CA ARG A 419 -23.19 -9.07 12.65
C ARG A 419 -22.57 -8.39 11.45
N PRO A 420 -21.32 -8.73 11.10
CA PRO A 420 -20.75 -8.23 9.83
C PRO A 420 -21.71 -8.60 8.69
N PRO A 421 -21.81 -7.75 7.67
CA PRO A 421 -22.54 -8.09 6.46
C PRO A 421 -22.09 -9.49 6.00
N ARG A 422 -23.04 -10.34 5.59
CA ARG A 422 -22.73 -11.69 5.13
C ARG A 422 -21.72 -11.56 3.97
N SER A 423 -20.54 -12.16 4.12
CA SER A 423 -19.65 -12.37 2.99
C SER A 423 -20.31 -13.40 2.08
N PHE A 424 -20.90 -12.97 0.99
CA PHE A 424 -21.25 -13.86 -0.10
C PHE A 424 -19.96 -14.21 -0.82
N GLU A 425 -19.80 -15.47 -1.19
CA GLU A 425 -18.72 -15.86 -2.08
C GLU A 425 -18.90 -15.07 -3.39
N ALA A 426 -17.93 -14.20 -3.71
CA ALA A 426 -18.03 -13.39 -4.91
C ALA A 426 -17.99 -14.31 -6.14
N PRO A 427 -18.90 -14.16 -7.11
CA PRO A 427 -18.85 -14.92 -8.34
C PRO A 427 -17.53 -14.67 -9.06
N ARG A 428 -17.02 -15.68 -9.77
CA ARG A 428 -15.79 -15.59 -10.56
C ARG A 428 -16.16 -15.33 -12.03
N PRO A 429 -16.01 -14.09 -12.52
CA PRO A 429 -16.32 -13.77 -13.90
C PRO A 429 -15.37 -14.48 -14.88
N GLU A 430 -15.84 -14.79 -16.06
CA GLU A 430 -14.99 -15.22 -17.17
C GLU A 430 -14.14 -14.05 -17.68
N ALA A 431 -12.90 -14.31 -18.07
CA ALA A 431 -11.99 -13.32 -18.61
C ALA A 431 -12.08 -13.22 -20.13
N SER A 432 -11.91 -12.01 -20.64
CA SER A 432 -11.79 -11.66 -22.06
C SER A 432 -10.68 -10.60 -22.21
N ASP A 433 -10.48 -10.10 -23.43
CA ASP A 433 -9.53 -9.02 -23.68
C ASP A 433 -9.96 -7.73 -22.99
N VAL A 434 -9.00 -6.96 -22.50
CA VAL A 434 -9.28 -5.65 -21.86
C VAL A 434 -9.70 -4.65 -22.95
N PRO A 435 -10.90 -4.06 -22.86
CA PRO A 435 -11.37 -3.11 -23.88
C PRO A 435 -10.56 -1.82 -23.86
N THR A 436 -10.27 -1.27 -25.04
CA THR A 436 -9.52 -0.02 -25.22
C THR A 436 -10.43 1.23 -25.20
N SER A 437 -11.73 1.06 -25.42
CA SER A 437 -12.76 2.10 -25.36
C SER A 437 -13.95 1.62 -24.55
N GLY A 438 -14.72 2.55 -24.00
CA GLY A 438 -15.83 2.17 -23.13
C GLY A 438 -16.99 3.16 -23.18
N GLU A 439 -18.19 2.63 -22.93
CA GLU A 439 -19.43 3.38 -22.80
C GLU A 439 -20.09 3.16 -21.43
N LEU A 440 -20.91 4.08 -20.99
CA LEU A 440 -21.71 3.91 -19.78
C LEU A 440 -23.01 3.17 -20.10
N VAL A 441 -23.29 2.14 -19.31
CA VAL A 441 -24.56 1.39 -19.38
C VAL A 441 -25.12 1.20 -17.97
N PRO A 442 -26.44 1.09 -17.81
CA PRO A 442 -27.00 0.71 -16.52
C PRO A 442 -26.49 -0.67 -16.06
N LEU A 443 -26.19 -0.83 -14.79
CA LEU A 443 -25.70 -2.09 -14.22
C LEU A 443 -26.59 -3.29 -14.62
N TYR A 444 -27.92 -3.13 -14.55
CA TYR A 444 -28.87 -4.20 -14.90
C TYR A 444 -28.85 -4.60 -16.40
N ALA A 445 -28.31 -3.76 -17.26
CA ALA A 445 -28.24 -3.97 -18.72
C ALA A 445 -26.85 -4.42 -19.18
N SER A 446 -25.95 -4.76 -18.27
CA SER A 446 -24.56 -5.08 -18.58
C SER A 446 -24.26 -6.56 -18.80
N ASP A 447 -25.25 -7.43 -18.73
CA ASP A 447 -25.06 -8.89 -18.93
C ASP A 447 -24.37 -9.21 -20.27
N GLY A 448 -23.34 -10.04 -20.23
CA GLY A 448 -22.51 -10.41 -21.38
C GLY A 448 -21.53 -9.34 -21.86
N ARG A 449 -21.51 -8.15 -21.23
CA ARG A 449 -20.57 -7.06 -21.58
C ARG A 449 -19.24 -7.24 -20.85
N VAL A 450 -18.14 -6.86 -21.50
CA VAL A 450 -16.81 -6.86 -20.92
C VAL A 450 -16.60 -5.60 -20.09
N LEU A 451 -16.15 -5.72 -18.86
CA LEU A 451 -15.96 -4.57 -17.98
C LEU A 451 -14.75 -3.74 -18.39
N TYR A 452 -14.93 -2.41 -18.39
CA TYR A 452 -13.87 -1.44 -18.71
C TYR A 452 -13.13 -0.93 -17.47
N ASP A 453 -13.83 -0.43 -16.45
CA ASP A 453 -13.27 0.01 -15.18
C ASP A 453 -13.60 -0.99 -14.07
N PRO A 454 -12.71 -1.22 -13.09
CA PRO A 454 -12.95 -2.22 -12.05
C PRO A 454 -14.14 -1.83 -11.16
N ILE A 455 -14.94 -2.81 -10.77
CA ILE A 455 -15.97 -2.64 -9.74
C ILE A 455 -15.42 -3.19 -8.44
N ILE A 456 -15.24 -2.30 -7.44
CA ILE A 456 -14.55 -2.58 -6.19
C ILE A 456 -15.48 -2.33 -5.02
N THR A 457 -15.64 -3.33 -4.15
CA THR A 457 -16.35 -3.15 -2.88
C THR A 457 -15.40 -2.70 -1.77
N TYR A 458 -15.87 -1.80 -0.93
CA TYR A 458 -15.18 -1.39 0.28
C TYR A 458 -16.05 -1.68 1.49
N PRO A 459 -15.70 -2.65 2.32
CA PRO A 459 -14.53 -3.53 2.33
C PRO A 459 -14.61 -4.69 1.32
N PRO A 460 -13.53 -5.41 1.04
CA PRO A 460 -12.14 -5.27 1.51
C PRO A 460 -11.25 -4.44 0.57
N GLY A 461 -11.79 -3.71 -0.43
CA GLY A 461 -11.02 -3.00 -1.44
C GLY A 461 -10.49 -3.91 -2.55
N THR A 462 -11.02 -5.12 -2.67
CA THR A 462 -10.71 -6.06 -3.75
C THR A 462 -11.78 -5.95 -4.85
N PRO A 463 -11.41 -5.90 -6.13
CA PRO A 463 -12.38 -5.90 -7.20
C PRO A 463 -13.30 -7.12 -7.18
N ILE A 464 -14.60 -6.88 -7.26
CA ILE A 464 -15.61 -7.91 -7.56
C ILE A 464 -15.44 -8.33 -9.02
N VAL A 465 -15.28 -7.33 -9.89
CA VAL A 465 -15.06 -7.53 -11.33
C VAL A 465 -13.88 -6.67 -11.76
N CYS A 466 -12.93 -7.26 -12.47
CA CYS A 466 -11.75 -6.61 -13.02
C CYS A 466 -11.97 -6.19 -14.47
N PRO A 467 -11.19 -5.22 -15.01
CA PRO A 467 -11.20 -4.91 -16.44
C PRO A 467 -10.89 -6.15 -17.29
N GLY A 468 -11.63 -6.34 -18.38
CA GLY A 468 -11.52 -7.53 -19.23
C GLY A 468 -12.34 -8.73 -18.75
N GLU A 469 -13.03 -8.65 -17.62
CA GLU A 469 -13.96 -9.71 -17.20
C GLU A 469 -15.38 -9.44 -17.69
N ILE A 470 -16.12 -10.51 -17.91
CA ILE A 470 -17.47 -10.48 -18.46
C ILE A 470 -18.50 -10.37 -17.35
N MET A 471 -19.37 -9.39 -17.44
CA MET A 471 -20.53 -9.23 -16.55
C MET A 471 -21.53 -10.36 -16.80
N SER A 472 -21.98 -11.01 -15.73
CA SER A 472 -23.04 -12.01 -15.78
C SER A 472 -24.22 -11.60 -14.90
N MET A 473 -25.40 -12.18 -15.14
CA MET A 473 -26.57 -11.95 -14.28
C MET A 473 -26.31 -12.26 -12.80
N GLU A 474 -25.45 -13.26 -12.53
CA GLU A 474 -25.05 -13.62 -11.17
C GLU A 474 -24.22 -12.51 -10.53
N VAL A 475 -23.23 -11.96 -11.25
CA VAL A 475 -22.40 -10.84 -10.85
C VAL A 475 -23.23 -9.57 -10.62
N ILE A 476 -24.15 -9.28 -11.55
CA ILE A 476 -25.05 -8.14 -11.46
C ILE A 476 -25.91 -8.24 -10.20
N GLY A 477 -26.52 -9.39 -9.96
CA GLY A 477 -27.33 -9.65 -8.77
C GLY A 477 -26.53 -9.53 -7.47
N TYR A 478 -25.29 -10.01 -7.47
CA TYR A 478 -24.38 -9.88 -6.35
C TYR A 478 -24.10 -8.40 -6.02
N ILE A 479 -23.73 -7.59 -7.03
CA ILE A 479 -23.47 -6.16 -6.87
C ILE A 479 -24.72 -5.42 -6.36
N GLN A 480 -25.90 -5.72 -6.95
CA GLN A 480 -27.16 -5.12 -6.52
C GLN A 480 -27.51 -5.42 -5.04
N ASN A 481 -27.27 -6.67 -4.62
CA ASN A 481 -27.46 -7.06 -3.20
C ASN A 481 -26.53 -6.25 -2.28
N LEU A 482 -25.25 -6.14 -2.62
CA LEU A 482 -24.30 -5.35 -1.84
C LEU A 482 -24.72 -3.86 -1.76
N LEU A 483 -25.16 -3.27 -2.87
CA LEU A 483 -25.66 -1.88 -2.89
C LEU A 483 -26.91 -1.73 -2.01
N SER A 484 -27.83 -2.71 -2.04
CA SER A 484 -29.05 -2.69 -1.21
C SER A 484 -28.77 -2.82 0.29
N GLU A 485 -27.66 -3.45 0.65
CA GLU A 485 -27.16 -3.56 2.03
C GLU A 485 -26.37 -2.33 2.49
N GLY A 486 -26.23 -1.31 1.61
CA GLY A 486 -25.54 -0.07 1.93
C GLY A 486 -24.00 -0.13 1.79
N ASN A 487 -23.47 -1.18 1.12
CA ASN A 487 -22.03 -1.25 0.85
C ASN A 487 -21.60 -0.16 -0.11
N ARG A 488 -20.43 0.43 0.15
CA ARG A 488 -19.81 1.39 -0.76
C ARG A 488 -19.10 0.62 -1.89
N ILE A 489 -19.54 0.86 -3.12
CA ILE A 489 -18.98 0.23 -4.32
C ILE A 489 -18.41 1.34 -5.23
N SER A 490 -17.14 1.22 -5.60
CA SER A 490 -16.52 2.05 -6.63
C SER A 490 -16.71 1.38 -7.99
N GLY A 491 -16.86 2.18 -9.05
CA GLY A 491 -17.11 1.68 -10.41
C GLY A 491 -18.59 1.59 -10.77
N VAL A 492 -19.49 1.86 -9.80
CA VAL A 492 -20.92 2.11 -10.03
C VAL A 492 -21.20 3.53 -9.55
N ASP A 493 -21.78 4.38 -10.40
CA ASP A 493 -22.09 5.75 -10.05
C ASP A 493 -23.43 5.89 -9.30
N GLU A 494 -23.79 7.13 -8.90
CA GLU A 494 -25.03 7.42 -8.16
C GLU A 494 -26.29 7.10 -8.96
N GLU A 495 -26.19 7.02 -10.28
CA GLU A 495 -27.30 6.68 -11.20
C GLU A 495 -27.36 5.17 -11.50
N GLY A 496 -26.45 4.38 -10.90
CA GLY A 496 -26.35 2.94 -11.13
C GLY A 496 -25.73 2.57 -12.47
N MET A 497 -24.93 3.46 -13.07
CA MET A 497 -24.22 3.22 -14.32
C MET A 497 -22.85 2.64 -14.07
N ILE A 498 -22.40 1.77 -14.97
CA ILE A 498 -21.05 1.22 -15.01
C ILE A 498 -20.43 1.41 -16.38
N LYS A 499 -19.11 1.33 -16.47
CA LYS A 499 -18.41 1.48 -17.73
C LYS A 499 -18.00 0.12 -18.29
N VAL A 500 -18.47 -0.19 -19.50
CA VAL A 500 -18.21 -1.44 -20.23
C VAL A 500 -17.51 -1.15 -21.55
N GLY A 501 -16.87 -2.18 -22.12
CA GLY A 501 -16.23 -2.09 -23.44
C GLY A 501 -17.23 -1.87 -24.57
N VAL A 502 -16.78 -1.13 -25.58
CA VAL A 502 -17.49 -0.91 -26.85
C VAL A 502 -16.97 -1.91 -27.88
#